data_6eee790d0d42af67ad33a055351d7ad5
#
_entry.id   6eee790d0d42af67ad33a055351d7ad5
#
_cell.length_a   1.000
_cell.length_b   1.000
_cell.length_c   1.000
_cell.angle_alpha   90.00
_cell.angle_beta   90.00
_cell.angle_gamma   90.00
#
_symmetry.space_group_name_H-M   'P 1'
#
loop_
_entity.id
_entity.type
_entity.pdbx_description
1 polymer ?
#
loop_
_entity_poly.entity_id
_entity_poly.type
_entity_poly.pdbx_seq_one_letter_code
_entity_poly.pdbx_strand_id
1 'polypeptide(L)'
;NSEKMQSYTGDKNFFFGNGNISNPDGLKKTSLNDENSLGKKPCIAYEIEVELDSLSEKEIVFLLGAEESIIDSKNIAYKYSKIQNCKQELENVKSYWRDILGRLQVYTPLESMNIILNGWDIYQTLQSRLLSRTGYYQSGGAYGFRDQLQDTLALKYLEPQILKNQILKHSKQQFLEGDVEHWWHEETGRGIRTKFSDDLLWLVYLTSEYIEFTGDYSILEERTPYLVGKELEENEDEKYDKFERTKETGSIYEHCIKAIDRSLKFGENGLPKIGSGDWNDGFSNVGPKGKGESVWLGFFLYNVLDRFTKIMENIKKENIEIKIEEYKTIMQHLKKALNTNGWDGRWFKRAFMDDGNTLGSMENDECRIDSIAQSWSTISNAGDNDKKYISMESLENHLIDRENGIIKLLDPPFEKGKLNPGYIKSYLPGVRENGGQYTHASCWVIIAESILGFGDKAAELYRMINPIEHARTKESSKKYKVEPYVIPADIYGASNLAGRGGWTWYTGSASWYYKAGIENILGLKIEKGIATIEPCIPTYWKEYSIKYKWKNAFYNIIVKNPNGKNTGVEKVTVNGVELGETKEIKLEDNGTFNVEVLM
;
A
#
# COMPACT_ATOMS: atom_id res chain seq x y z
N ASN A 1 -26.68 6.81 -25.93
CA ASN A 1 -27.75 5.96 -25.40
C ASN A 1 -28.23 4.94 -26.47
N SER A 2 -29.03 3.97 -26.06
CA SER A 2 -29.56 2.91 -26.97
C SER A 2 -30.76 3.33 -27.80
N GLU A 3 -31.43 4.43 -27.45
CA GLU A 3 -32.64 4.94 -28.13
C GLU A 3 -32.33 6.15 -29.00
N LYS A 4 -33.22 6.49 -29.90
CA LYS A 4 -33.09 7.71 -30.71
C LYS A 4 -33.29 8.93 -29.80
N MET A 5 -32.27 9.79 -29.73
CA MET A 5 -32.35 11.06 -29.06
C MET A 5 -33.23 12.02 -29.87
N GLN A 6 -34.19 12.64 -29.21
CA GLN A 6 -35.07 13.66 -29.82
C GLN A 6 -34.40 15.03 -29.76
N SER A 7 -33.89 15.40 -28.60
CA SER A 7 -33.14 16.64 -28.39
C SER A 7 -32.15 16.49 -27.25
N TYR A 8 -31.20 17.44 -27.11
CA TYR A 8 -30.23 17.44 -26.04
C TYR A 8 -29.85 18.86 -25.61
N THR A 9 -29.20 18.99 -24.46
CA THR A 9 -28.48 20.20 -24.12
C THR A 9 -27.24 19.91 -23.27
N GLY A 10 -26.16 20.63 -23.58
CA GLY A 10 -24.93 20.71 -22.77
C GLY A 10 -24.92 21.90 -21.82
N ASP A 11 -25.91 22.78 -21.86
CA ASP A 11 -25.96 24.03 -21.08
C ASP A 11 -26.75 23.84 -19.77
N LYS A 12 -26.04 23.83 -18.64
CA LYS A 12 -26.64 23.70 -17.32
C LYS A 12 -27.67 24.81 -17.02
N ASN A 13 -27.39 26.05 -17.44
CA ASN A 13 -28.28 27.16 -17.16
C ASN A 13 -29.57 27.03 -17.98
N PHE A 14 -29.49 26.56 -19.23
CA PHE A 14 -30.65 26.29 -20.05
C PHE A 14 -31.53 25.17 -19.46
N PHE A 15 -30.89 24.08 -18.98
CA PHE A 15 -31.61 22.93 -18.43
C PHE A 15 -32.26 23.22 -17.07
N PHE A 16 -31.50 23.78 -16.12
CA PHE A 16 -32.03 24.04 -14.80
C PHE A 16 -32.88 25.32 -14.73
N GLY A 17 -32.54 26.35 -15.51
CA GLY A 17 -33.22 27.64 -15.45
C GLY A 17 -33.26 28.22 -14.04
N ASN A 18 -34.45 28.55 -13.56
CA ASN A 18 -34.73 28.95 -12.19
C ASN A 18 -35.09 27.77 -11.26
N GLY A 19 -35.13 26.54 -11.82
CA GLY A 19 -35.42 25.32 -11.08
C GLY A 19 -34.20 24.76 -10.35
N ASN A 20 -34.30 23.49 -9.95
CA ASN A 20 -33.24 22.76 -9.28
C ASN A 20 -33.13 21.33 -9.83
N ILE A 21 -32.23 20.51 -9.27
CA ILE A 21 -31.98 19.15 -9.74
C ILE A 21 -33.22 18.24 -9.69
N SER A 22 -34.15 18.47 -8.75
CA SER A 22 -35.38 17.70 -8.60
C SER A 22 -36.53 18.21 -9.48
N ASN A 23 -36.45 19.46 -9.97
CA ASN A 23 -37.45 20.08 -10.81
C ASN A 23 -36.81 21.13 -11.74
N PRO A 24 -36.03 20.69 -12.74
CA PRO A 24 -35.40 21.60 -13.68
C PRO A 24 -36.41 22.15 -14.67
N ASP A 25 -36.25 23.41 -15.08
CA ASP A 25 -37.16 24.07 -16.05
C ASP A 25 -37.09 23.43 -17.45
N GLY A 26 -36.01 22.71 -17.76
CA GLY A 26 -35.86 21.95 -18.99
C GLY A 26 -36.97 20.91 -19.19
N LEU A 27 -37.49 20.31 -18.11
CA LEU A 27 -38.60 19.35 -18.17
C LEU A 27 -39.97 20.00 -18.57
N LYS A 28 -40.07 21.32 -18.52
CA LYS A 28 -41.27 22.07 -18.86
C LYS A 28 -41.26 22.54 -20.31
N LYS A 29 -40.16 22.33 -21.03
CA LYS A 29 -39.97 22.75 -22.42
C LYS A 29 -40.44 21.66 -23.38
N THR A 30 -40.84 22.06 -24.55
CA THR A 30 -41.28 21.13 -25.61
C THR A 30 -40.10 20.43 -26.26
N SER A 31 -38.89 20.98 -26.15
CA SER A 31 -37.65 20.40 -26.67
C SER A 31 -36.48 21.09 -26.03
N LEU A 32 -35.33 20.41 -25.93
CA LEU A 32 -34.07 21.00 -25.58
C LEU A 32 -33.46 21.75 -26.77
N ASN A 33 -32.40 22.53 -26.56
CA ASN A 33 -31.90 23.49 -27.56
C ASN A 33 -30.82 22.96 -28.50
N ASP A 34 -30.47 21.66 -28.42
CA ASP A 34 -29.45 20.98 -29.24
C ASP A 34 -28.07 21.67 -29.25
N GLU A 35 -27.72 22.32 -28.12
CA GLU A 35 -26.47 23.04 -27.97
C GLU A 35 -25.46 22.31 -27.06
N ASN A 36 -24.18 22.41 -27.42
CA ASN A 36 -23.06 21.95 -26.61
C ASN A 36 -22.74 22.96 -25.50
N SER A 37 -21.91 22.52 -24.53
CA SER A 37 -21.50 23.32 -23.37
C SER A 37 -20.31 24.26 -23.62
N LEU A 38 -19.85 24.45 -24.86
CA LEU A 38 -18.66 25.25 -25.13
C LEU A 38 -18.83 26.69 -24.61
N GLY A 39 -17.96 27.09 -23.69
CA GLY A 39 -18.00 28.41 -23.02
C GLY A 39 -19.13 28.60 -22.01
N LYS A 40 -19.83 27.53 -21.65
CA LYS A 40 -20.95 27.54 -20.71
C LYS A 40 -20.69 26.61 -19.51
N LYS A 41 -21.53 26.68 -18.47
CA LYS A 41 -21.52 25.69 -17.39
C LYS A 41 -22.01 24.34 -17.95
N PRO A 42 -21.22 23.26 -17.91
CA PRO A 42 -21.58 22.02 -18.57
C PRO A 42 -22.64 21.21 -17.81
N CYS A 43 -23.50 20.57 -18.57
CA CYS A 43 -24.34 19.44 -18.15
C CYS A 43 -24.52 18.48 -19.34
N ILE A 44 -25.13 17.34 -19.08
CA ILE A 44 -25.58 16.41 -20.13
C ILE A 44 -27.05 16.09 -19.85
N ALA A 45 -27.93 16.55 -20.73
CA ALA A 45 -29.34 16.22 -20.67
C ALA A 45 -29.81 15.76 -22.06
N TYR A 46 -30.50 14.62 -22.12
CA TYR A 46 -31.07 14.04 -23.31
C TYR A 46 -32.60 13.92 -23.16
N GLU A 47 -33.31 14.20 -24.23
CA GLU A 47 -34.72 13.88 -24.40
C GLU A 47 -34.86 12.68 -25.31
N ILE A 48 -35.50 11.63 -24.83
CA ILE A 48 -35.84 10.42 -25.57
C ILE A 48 -37.33 10.13 -25.40
N GLU A 49 -37.97 9.72 -26.48
CA GLU A 49 -39.36 9.30 -26.46
C GLU A 49 -39.44 7.78 -26.34
N VAL A 50 -40.27 7.30 -25.44
CA VAL A 50 -40.44 5.89 -25.14
C VAL A 50 -41.91 5.53 -25.18
N GLU A 51 -42.29 4.65 -26.09
CA GLU A 51 -43.61 4.04 -26.12
C GLU A 51 -43.57 2.73 -25.31
N LEU A 52 -44.56 2.57 -24.43
CA LEU A 52 -44.73 1.36 -23.59
C LEU A 52 -46.15 0.83 -23.78
N ASP A 53 -46.25 -0.41 -24.24
CA ASP A 53 -47.52 -1.13 -24.26
C ASP A 53 -47.94 -1.50 -22.81
N SER A 54 -49.22 -1.83 -22.65
CA SER A 54 -49.75 -2.27 -21.37
C SER A 54 -48.96 -3.49 -20.83
N LEU A 55 -48.49 -3.43 -19.59
CA LEU A 55 -47.70 -4.48 -18.91
C LEU A 55 -46.37 -4.81 -19.57
N SER A 56 -45.82 -3.89 -20.41
CA SER A 56 -44.51 -4.05 -21.02
C SER A 56 -43.41 -3.32 -20.25
N GLU A 57 -42.17 -3.76 -20.45
CA GLU A 57 -40.95 -3.14 -19.92
C GLU A 57 -40.02 -2.80 -21.08
N LYS A 58 -39.29 -1.70 -20.97
CA LYS A 58 -38.24 -1.31 -21.90
C LYS A 58 -36.96 -0.92 -21.18
N GLU A 59 -35.87 -1.57 -21.53
CA GLU A 59 -34.55 -1.25 -21.01
C GLU A 59 -33.84 -0.24 -21.89
N ILE A 60 -33.24 0.80 -21.29
CA ILE A 60 -32.52 1.85 -22.00
C ILE A 60 -31.13 1.95 -21.44
N VAL A 61 -30.11 2.02 -22.29
CA VAL A 61 -28.70 2.15 -21.92
C VAL A 61 -28.26 3.59 -22.12
N PHE A 62 -27.70 4.17 -21.07
CA PHE A 62 -26.94 5.42 -21.12
C PHE A 62 -25.46 5.10 -20.92
N LEU A 63 -24.60 5.67 -21.78
CA LEU A 63 -23.16 5.48 -21.75
C LEU A 63 -22.48 6.80 -21.38
N LEU A 64 -21.55 6.73 -20.45
CA LEU A 64 -20.60 7.78 -20.14
C LEU A 64 -19.20 7.17 -20.17
N GLY A 65 -18.29 7.78 -20.92
CA GLY A 65 -16.93 7.29 -21.07
C GLY A 65 -16.01 8.38 -21.59
N ALA A 66 -14.69 8.10 -21.50
CA ALA A 66 -13.64 8.92 -22.07
C ALA A 66 -12.59 7.99 -22.69
N GLU A 67 -12.15 8.31 -23.91
CA GLU A 67 -11.14 7.56 -24.66
C GLU A 67 -10.15 8.53 -25.31
N GLU A 68 -8.97 8.04 -25.64
CA GLU A 68 -7.91 8.85 -26.26
C GLU A 68 -8.27 9.27 -27.70
N SER A 69 -9.09 8.50 -28.39
CA SER A 69 -9.50 8.81 -29.77
C SER A 69 -11.01 8.79 -29.96
N ILE A 70 -11.48 9.61 -30.93
CA ILE A 70 -12.88 9.62 -31.36
C ILE A 70 -13.31 8.25 -31.95
N ILE A 71 -12.37 7.54 -32.58
CA ILE A 71 -12.65 6.22 -33.17
C ILE A 71 -12.94 5.21 -32.05
N ASP A 72 -12.11 5.18 -31.02
CA ASP A 72 -12.27 4.27 -29.89
C ASP A 72 -13.53 4.61 -29.09
N SER A 73 -13.79 5.90 -28.83
CA SER A 73 -15.05 6.36 -28.23
C SER A 73 -16.29 5.85 -28.99
N LYS A 74 -16.28 5.93 -30.35
CA LYS A 74 -17.38 5.44 -31.16
C LYS A 74 -17.52 3.92 -31.11
N ASN A 75 -16.40 3.19 -31.14
CA ASN A 75 -16.41 1.73 -31.11
C ASN A 75 -16.99 1.22 -29.79
N ILE A 76 -16.57 1.81 -28.68
CA ILE A 76 -17.06 1.48 -27.33
C ILE A 76 -18.54 1.86 -27.20
N ALA A 77 -18.92 3.05 -27.63
CA ALA A 77 -20.31 3.48 -27.63
C ALA A 77 -21.21 2.54 -28.47
N TYR A 78 -20.76 2.11 -29.64
CA TYR A 78 -21.49 1.15 -30.48
C TYR A 78 -21.59 -0.22 -29.80
N LYS A 79 -20.49 -0.72 -29.20
CA LYS A 79 -20.49 -2.01 -28.48
C LYS A 79 -21.54 -2.02 -27.36
N TYR A 80 -21.56 -0.99 -26.52
CA TYR A 80 -22.40 -0.95 -25.33
C TYR A 80 -23.77 -0.28 -25.54
N SER A 81 -24.07 0.23 -26.72
CA SER A 81 -25.45 0.61 -27.07
C SER A 81 -26.40 -0.61 -27.13
N LYS A 82 -25.85 -1.82 -27.23
CA LYS A 82 -26.62 -3.07 -27.27
C LYS A 82 -26.79 -3.62 -25.86
N ILE A 83 -28.01 -3.70 -25.35
CA ILE A 83 -28.36 -4.18 -24.01
C ILE A 83 -27.72 -5.52 -23.67
N GLN A 84 -27.71 -6.46 -24.63
CA GLN A 84 -27.12 -7.79 -24.42
C GLN A 84 -25.63 -7.72 -24.12
N ASN A 85 -24.89 -6.81 -24.75
CA ASN A 85 -23.47 -6.61 -24.44
C ASN A 85 -23.28 -6.03 -23.05
N CYS A 86 -24.15 -5.13 -22.61
CA CYS A 86 -24.11 -4.60 -21.23
C CYS A 86 -24.40 -5.70 -20.20
N LYS A 87 -25.40 -6.55 -20.43
CA LYS A 87 -25.72 -7.69 -19.56
C LYS A 87 -24.56 -8.69 -19.50
N GLN A 88 -23.96 -9.01 -20.65
CA GLN A 88 -22.80 -9.89 -20.69
C GLN A 88 -21.60 -9.29 -19.93
N GLU A 89 -21.34 -8.00 -20.10
CA GLU A 89 -20.23 -7.34 -19.41
C GLU A 89 -20.45 -7.28 -17.90
N LEU A 90 -21.69 -7.07 -17.45
CA LEU A 90 -22.02 -7.16 -16.03
C LEU A 90 -21.69 -8.55 -15.45
N GLU A 91 -22.01 -9.62 -16.18
CA GLU A 91 -21.67 -10.98 -15.74
C GLU A 91 -20.16 -11.24 -15.81
N ASN A 92 -19.44 -10.68 -16.79
CA ASN A 92 -17.98 -10.72 -16.86
C ASN A 92 -17.35 -10.05 -15.64
N VAL A 93 -17.80 -8.85 -15.27
CA VAL A 93 -17.32 -8.13 -14.08
C VAL A 93 -17.60 -8.90 -12.80
N LYS A 94 -18.82 -9.44 -12.65
CA LYS A 94 -19.15 -10.30 -11.50
C LYS A 94 -18.29 -11.56 -11.43
N SER A 95 -18.00 -12.17 -12.58
CA SER A 95 -17.12 -13.34 -12.66
C SER A 95 -15.68 -13.00 -12.29
N TYR A 96 -15.16 -11.88 -12.78
CA TYR A 96 -13.84 -11.38 -12.43
C TYR A 96 -13.68 -11.20 -10.92
N TRP A 97 -14.63 -10.51 -10.27
CA TRP A 97 -14.56 -10.30 -8.82
C TRP A 97 -14.72 -11.61 -8.04
N ARG A 98 -15.59 -12.53 -8.46
CA ARG A 98 -15.71 -13.85 -7.84
C ARG A 98 -14.42 -14.67 -7.96
N ASP A 99 -13.75 -14.63 -9.12
CA ASP A 99 -12.50 -15.37 -9.33
C ASP A 99 -11.38 -14.78 -8.47
N ILE A 100 -11.14 -13.47 -8.57
CA ILE A 100 -10.01 -12.85 -7.87
C ILE A 100 -10.19 -12.89 -6.34
N LEU A 101 -11.36 -12.56 -5.81
CA LEU A 101 -11.62 -12.62 -4.38
C LEU A 101 -11.67 -14.06 -3.86
N GLY A 102 -12.08 -15.02 -4.70
CA GLY A 102 -12.13 -16.45 -4.34
C GLY A 102 -10.78 -17.16 -4.31
N ARG A 103 -9.69 -16.52 -4.75
CA ARG A 103 -8.37 -17.17 -4.80
C ARG A 103 -7.75 -17.39 -3.43
N LEU A 104 -8.00 -16.50 -2.48
CA LEU A 104 -7.61 -16.67 -1.10
C LEU A 104 -8.76 -16.26 -0.19
N GLN A 105 -9.21 -17.17 0.68
CA GLN A 105 -10.29 -16.97 1.62
C GLN A 105 -9.87 -17.48 2.99
N VAL A 106 -10.14 -16.71 4.04
CA VAL A 106 -9.83 -17.07 5.43
C VAL A 106 -11.09 -17.20 6.27
N TYR A 107 -11.06 -18.13 7.20
CA TYR A 107 -12.14 -18.37 8.15
C TYR A 107 -11.55 -18.49 9.55
N THR A 108 -11.60 -17.39 10.28
CA THR A 108 -11.03 -17.27 11.63
C THR A 108 -12.11 -17.01 12.65
N PRO A 109 -11.82 -17.16 13.95
CA PRO A 109 -12.76 -16.76 15.01
C PRO A 109 -13.05 -15.25 15.07
N LEU A 110 -12.27 -14.43 14.37
CA LEU A 110 -12.47 -12.98 14.27
C LEU A 110 -13.25 -12.64 12.98
N GLU A 111 -14.57 -12.52 13.07
CA GLU A 111 -15.45 -12.27 11.92
C GLU A 111 -15.08 -11.00 11.14
N SER A 112 -14.71 -9.93 11.85
CA SER A 112 -14.29 -8.67 11.21
C SER A 112 -13.04 -8.84 10.33
N MET A 113 -12.10 -9.70 10.72
CA MET A 113 -10.95 -10.07 9.89
C MET A 113 -11.40 -10.80 8.61
N ASN A 114 -12.33 -11.75 8.74
CA ASN A 114 -12.84 -12.51 7.60
C ASN A 114 -13.54 -11.60 6.58
N ILE A 115 -14.36 -10.65 7.03
CA ILE A 115 -15.07 -9.72 6.16
C ILE A 115 -14.09 -8.81 5.39
N ILE A 116 -13.09 -8.28 6.07
CA ILE A 116 -12.12 -7.38 5.44
C ILE A 116 -11.22 -8.14 4.48
N LEU A 117 -10.55 -9.21 4.91
CA LEU A 117 -9.58 -9.93 4.09
C LEU A 117 -10.20 -10.67 2.91
N ASN A 118 -11.41 -11.23 3.08
CA ASN A 118 -12.06 -12.00 2.01
C ASN A 118 -12.67 -11.14 0.90
N GLY A 119 -12.69 -9.82 1.05
CA GLY A 119 -13.35 -8.99 0.05
C GLY A 119 -12.92 -7.53 0.03
N TRP A 120 -13.28 -6.79 1.05
CA TRP A 120 -13.21 -5.32 1.03
C TRP A 120 -11.80 -4.77 0.88
N ASP A 121 -10.79 -5.39 1.49
CA ASP A 121 -9.40 -4.94 1.43
C ASP A 121 -8.83 -5.05 0.01
N ILE A 122 -9.06 -6.21 -0.62
CA ILE A 122 -8.65 -6.44 -2.02
C ILE A 122 -9.42 -5.54 -2.98
N TYR A 123 -10.75 -5.36 -2.76
CA TYR A 123 -11.54 -4.44 -3.56
C TYR A 123 -11.01 -3.01 -3.45
N GLN A 124 -10.76 -2.52 -2.23
CA GLN A 124 -10.19 -1.20 -1.98
C GLN A 124 -8.85 -1.02 -2.70
N THR A 125 -7.94 -1.99 -2.55
CA THR A 125 -6.61 -1.95 -3.16
C THR A 125 -6.68 -1.90 -4.69
N LEU A 126 -7.42 -2.83 -5.31
CA LEU A 126 -7.55 -2.86 -6.77
C LEU A 126 -8.29 -1.64 -7.31
N GLN A 127 -9.48 -1.35 -6.75
CA GLN A 127 -10.36 -0.33 -7.30
C GLN A 127 -9.80 1.08 -7.11
N SER A 128 -9.37 1.43 -5.89
CA SER A 128 -9.01 2.81 -5.58
C SER A 128 -7.54 3.12 -5.86
N ARG A 129 -6.66 2.12 -5.86
CA ARG A 129 -5.22 2.33 -5.96
C ARG A 129 -4.66 2.03 -7.34
N LEU A 130 -5.13 0.98 -8.01
CA LEU A 130 -4.56 0.56 -9.29
C LEU A 130 -5.47 0.87 -10.50
N LEU A 131 -6.77 0.63 -10.40
CA LEU A 131 -7.70 0.86 -11.51
C LEU A 131 -8.14 2.32 -11.62
N SER A 132 -8.67 2.91 -10.55
CA SER A 132 -9.16 4.30 -10.55
C SER A 132 -8.10 5.30 -10.09
N ARG A 133 -7.22 4.91 -9.19
CA ARG A 133 -6.22 5.77 -8.54
C ARG A 133 -6.84 7.02 -7.92
N THR A 134 -8.00 6.85 -7.33
CA THR A 134 -8.79 7.98 -6.82
C THR A 134 -9.64 7.58 -5.62
N GLY A 135 -9.98 8.56 -4.82
CA GLY A 135 -10.94 8.49 -3.74
C GLY A 135 -11.52 9.87 -3.50
N TYR A 136 -12.40 10.01 -2.53
CA TYR A 136 -13.03 11.29 -2.20
C TYR A 136 -11.99 12.40 -1.93
N TYR A 137 -10.93 12.07 -1.21
CA TYR A 137 -9.85 13.01 -0.84
C TYR A 137 -8.77 13.15 -1.89
N GLN A 138 -8.62 12.16 -2.77
CA GLN A 138 -7.60 12.11 -3.81
C GLN A 138 -8.26 11.83 -5.15
N SER A 139 -8.63 12.88 -5.87
CA SER A 139 -9.34 12.80 -7.16
C SER A 139 -8.42 12.95 -8.38
N GLY A 140 -7.12 13.19 -8.17
CA GLY A 140 -6.19 13.56 -9.23
C GLY A 140 -5.75 12.40 -10.14
N GLY A 141 -5.90 11.15 -9.74
CA GLY A 141 -5.50 9.97 -10.53
C GLY A 141 -3.99 9.79 -10.72
N ALA A 142 -3.16 10.41 -9.89
CA ALA A 142 -1.72 10.25 -9.95
C ALA A 142 -1.26 8.84 -9.54
N TYR A 143 -0.16 8.36 -10.13
CA TYR A 143 0.65 7.29 -9.58
C TYR A 143 1.66 7.86 -8.60
N GLY A 144 1.78 7.27 -7.39
CA GLY A 144 2.91 7.49 -6.50
C GLY A 144 3.95 6.38 -6.72
N PHE A 145 5.23 6.71 -6.77
CA PHE A 145 6.26 5.70 -7.08
C PHE A 145 6.26 4.57 -6.05
N ARG A 146 6.36 4.89 -4.77
CA ARG A 146 6.32 3.90 -3.69
C ARG A 146 4.92 3.35 -3.43
N ASP A 147 3.88 4.16 -3.66
CA ASP A 147 2.51 3.84 -3.28
C ASP A 147 1.96 2.62 -4.02
N GLN A 148 1.82 2.73 -5.35
CA GLN A 148 1.26 1.64 -6.14
C GLN A 148 2.16 0.41 -6.25
N LEU A 149 3.46 0.54 -6.01
CA LEU A 149 4.34 -0.60 -5.81
C LEU A 149 3.92 -1.38 -4.56
N GLN A 150 3.80 -0.73 -3.41
CA GLN A 150 3.41 -1.36 -2.15
C GLN A 150 2.01 -1.97 -2.19
N ASP A 151 1.06 -1.36 -2.91
CA ASP A 151 -0.29 -1.90 -3.07
C ASP A 151 -0.30 -3.31 -3.66
N THR A 152 0.70 -3.67 -4.45
CA THR A 152 0.80 -5.01 -5.04
C THR A 152 1.23 -6.12 -4.07
N LEU A 153 1.64 -5.78 -2.84
CA LEU A 153 1.96 -6.78 -1.81
C LEU A 153 0.77 -7.69 -1.47
N ALA A 154 -0.43 -7.11 -1.37
CA ALA A 154 -1.65 -7.87 -1.15
C ALA A 154 -2.01 -8.76 -2.36
N LEU A 155 -1.71 -8.26 -3.57
CA LEU A 155 -2.17 -8.85 -4.81
C LEU A 155 -1.29 -10.00 -5.31
N LYS A 156 -0.07 -10.16 -4.80
CA LYS A 156 0.83 -11.25 -5.20
C LYS A 156 0.24 -12.65 -4.98
N TYR A 157 -0.57 -12.83 -3.93
CA TYR A 157 -1.28 -14.08 -3.64
C TYR A 157 -2.41 -14.37 -4.63
N LEU A 158 -2.98 -13.34 -5.23
CA LEU A 158 -4.14 -13.42 -6.10
C LEU A 158 -3.72 -13.47 -7.57
N GLU A 159 -2.88 -12.53 -7.99
CA GLU A 159 -2.42 -12.39 -9.37
C GLU A 159 -0.99 -11.79 -9.41
N PRO A 160 0.08 -12.62 -9.31
CA PRO A 160 1.47 -12.13 -9.29
C PRO A 160 1.85 -11.29 -10.52
N GLN A 161 1.13 -11.47 -11.64
CA GLN A 161 1.36 -10.69 -12.86
C GLN A 161 1.07 -9.19 -12.65
N ILE A 162 0.15 -8.85 -11.73
CA ILE A 162 -0.13 -7.44 -11.40
C ILE A 162 1.13 -6.80 -10.79
N LEU A 163 1.79 -7.50 -9.86
CA LEU A 163 3.05 -7.04 -9.27
C LEU A 163 4.15 -6.88 -10.33
N LYS A 164 4.34 -7.89 -11.21
CA LYS A 164 5.31 -7.80 -12.32
C LYS A 164 5.05 -6.58 -13.20
N ASN A 165 3.81 -6.39 -13.62
CA ASN A 165 3.43 -5.25 -14.46
C ASN A 165 3.69 -3.91 -13.78
N GLN A 166 3.46 -3.82 -12.46
CA GLN A 166 3.69 -2.60 -11.71
C GLN A 166 5.19 -2.30 -11.55
N ILE A 167 6.04 -3.32 -11.33
CA ILE A 167 7.50 -3.16 -11.34
C ILE A 167 7.97 -2.60 -12.69
N LEU A 168 7.51 -3.19 -13.80
CA LEU A 168 7.86 -2.72 -15.16
C LEU A 168 7.32 -1.32 -15.47
N LYS A 169 6.19 -0.94 -14.89
CA LYS A 169 5.63 0.41 -15.04
C LYS A 169 6.47 1.43 -14.28
N HIS A 170 6.81 1.16 -13.03
CA HIS A 170 7.54 2.07 -12.16
C HIS A 170 9.00 2.22 -12.57
N SER A 171 9.66 1.14 -13.05
CA SER A 171 11.02 1.24 -13.55
C SER A 171 11.19 2.25 -14.70
N LYS A 172 10.13 2.49 -15.48
CA LYS A 172 10.11 3.52 -16.54
C LYS A 172 10.07 4.96 -16.02
N GLN A 173 9.87 5.13 -14.72
CA GLN A 173 9.84 6.44 -14.05
C GLN A 173 11.10 6.70 -13.23
N GLN A 174 12.17 5.92 -13.49
CA GLN A 174 13.50 6.15 -12.93
C GLN A 174 14.35 6.98 -13.88
N PHE A 175 15.07 7.96 -13.35
CA PHE A 175 16.05 8.75 -14.09
C PHE A 175 17.36 7.98 -14.29
N LEU A 176 18.14 8.41 -15.29
CA LEU A 176 19.48 7.83 -15.57
C LEU A 176 20.40 7.87 -14.34
N GLU A 177 20.23 8.83 -13.47
CA GLU A 177 20.99 9.03 -12.24
C GLU A 177 20.57 8.10 -11.10
N GLY A 178 19.45 7.37 -11.26
CA GLY A 178 18.95 6.36 -10.34
C GLY A 178 17.85 6.82 -9.39
N ASP A 179 17.60 8.12 -9.25
CA ASP A 179 16.43 8.65 -8.57
C ASP A 179 15.16 8.51 -9.43
N VAL A 180 13.99 8.85 -8.89
CA VAL A 180 12.70 8.54 -9.51
C VAL A 180 11.75 9.74 -9.47
N GLU A 181 10.68 9.70 -10.28
CA GLU A 181 9.54 10.57 -10.04
C GLU A 181 8.82 10.12 -8.76
N HIS A 182 8.57 11.03 -7.84
CA HIS A 182 7.81 10.77 -6.62
C HIS A 182 6.35 10.42 -6.94
N TRP A 183 5.73 11.16 -7.88
CA TRP A 183 4.44 10.84 -8.47
C TRP A 183 4.31 11.40 -9.90
N TRP A 184 3.41 10.83 -10.69
CA TRP A 184 3.14 11.26 -12.07
C TRP A 184 1.70 11.00 -12.51
N HIS A 185 1.29 11.70 -13.56
CA HIS A 185 0.03 11.47 -14.28
C HIS A 185 0.32 10.86 -15.65
N GLU A 186 -0.21 9.66 -15.92
CA GLU A 186 0.02 8.97 -17.20
C GLU A 186 -0.58 9.74 -18.37
N GLU A 187 -1.76 10.33 -18.20
CA GLU A 187 -2.51 11.02 -19.24
C GLU A 187 -1.76 12.24 -19.79
N THR A 188 -0.99 12.92 -18.94
CA THR A 188 -0.22 14.12 -19.35
C THR A 188 1.26 13.83 -19.54
N GLY A 189 1.75 12.73 -18.99
CA GLY A 189 3.16 12.39 -18.90
C GLY A 189 3.95 13.37 -18.03
N ARG A 190 3.27 14.08 -17.10
CA ARG A 190 3.90 15.01 -16.15
C ARG A 190 4.02 14.36 -14.79
N GLY A 191 5.15 14.61 -14.14
CA GLY A 191 5.40 14.14 -12.79
C GLY A 191 6.35 15.06 -12.03
N ILE A 192 6.69 14.68 -10.83
CA ILE A 192 7.51 15.46 -9.92
C ILE A 192 8.79 14.68 -9.55
N ARG A 193 9.94 15.26 -9.85
CA ARG A 193 11.24 14.79 -9.37
C ARG A 193 11.50 15.41 -8.00
N THR A 194 11.90 14.62 -7.01
CA THR A 194 12.14 15.08 -5.64
C THR A 194 13.46 14.54 -5.08
N LYS A 195 13.84 15.00 -3.89
CA LYS A 195 14.95 14.44 -3.10
C LYS A 195 14.47 13.47 -2.01
N PHE A 196 13.26 12.90 -2.13
CA PHE A 196 12.82 11.84 -1.22
C PHE A 196 13.74 10.63 -1.33
N SER A 197 14.13 10.10 -0.19
CA SER A 197 15.24 9.15 -0.11
C SER A 197 14.81 7.68 -0.12
N ASP A 198 13.54 7.39 0.07
CA ASP A 198 13.01 6.02 0.13
C ASP A 198 12.35 5.54 -1.17
N ASP A 199 11.77 6.44 -1.96
CA ASP A 199 10.97 6.09 -3.15
C ASP A 199 11.63 5.03 -4.03
N LEU A 200 12.88 5.28 -4.42
CA LEU A 200 13.63 4.44 -5.35
C LEU A 200 13.90 3.03 -4.82
N LEU A 201 13.99 2.87 -3.50
CA LEU A 201 14.25 1.58 -2.85
C LEU A 201 13.05 0.65 -2.88
N TRP A 202 11.85 1.19 -3.01
CA TRP A 202 10.64 0.37 -3.13
C TRP A 202 10.61 -0.44 -4.42
N LEU A 203 11.25 0.02 -5.50
CA LEU A 203 11.41 -0.78 -6.72
C LEU A 203 12.20 -2.06 -6.43
N VAL A 204 13.30 -1.94 -5.70
CA VAL A 204 14.16 -3.07 -5.32
C VAL A 204 13.41 -4.01 -4.36
N TYR A 205 12.72 -3.45 -3.37
CA TYR A 205 11.95 -4.20 -2.39
C TYR A 205 10.86 -5.05 -3.07
N LEU A 206 10.06 -4.46 -3.99
CA LEU A 206 8.98 -5.17 -4.67
C LEU A 206 9.50 -6.15 -5.74
N THR A 207 10.64 -5.85 -6.37
CA THR A 207 11.32 -6.81 -7.25
C THR A 207 11.77 -8.04 -6.46
N SER A 208 12.29 -7.84 -5.24
CA SER A 208 12.65 -8.94 -4.34
C SER A 208 11.43 -9.75 -3.90
N GLU A 209 10.34 -9.08 -3.47
CA GLU A 209 9.06 -9.74 -3.13
C GLU A 209 8.53 -10.60 -4.29
N TYR A 210 8.60 -10.11 -5.53
CA TYR A 210 8.15 -10.84 -6.70
C TYR A 210 8.98 -12.12 -6.95
N ILE A 211 10.31 -11.99 -6.92
CA ILE A 211 11.22 -13.12 -7.17
C ILE A 211 11.13 -14.14 -6.03
N GLU A 212 11.09 -13.69 -4.78
CA GLU A 212 10.93 -14.57 -3.64
C GLU A 212 9.61 -15.35 -3.70
N PHE A 213 8.52 -14.70 -4.06
CA PHE A 213 7.21 -15.33 -4.16
C PHE A 213 7.12 -16.32 -5.34
N THR A 214 7.54 -15.88 -6.53
CA THR A 214 7.31 -16.63 -7.78
C THR A 214 8.45 -17.56 -8.17
N GLY A 215 9.69 -17.27 -7.79
CA GLY A 215 10.90 -17.88 -8.32
C GLY A 215 11.25 -17.42 -9.74
N ASP A 216 10.55 -16.41 -10.28
CA ASP A 216 10.81 -15.90 -11.65
C ASP A 216 11.93 -14.87 -11.66
N TYR A 217 13.15 -15.35 -11.81
CA TYR A 217 14.35 -14.51 -12.00
C TYR A 217 14.40 -13.82 -13.36
N SER A 218 13.58 -14.24 -14.34
CA SER A 218 13.60 -13.66 -15.69
C SER A 218 13.19 -12.19 -15.72
N ILE A 219 12.46 -11.72 -14.72
CA ILE A 219 12.12 -10.30 -14.56
C ILE A 219 13.35 -9.40 -14.55
N LEU A 220 14.49 -9.90 -14.00
CA LEU A 220 15.73 -9.13 -13.92
C LEU A 220 16.33 -8.80 -15.30
N GLU A 221 15.96 -9.54 -16.34
CA GLU A 221 16.41 -9.32 -17.71
C GLU A 221 15.42 -8.47 -18.53
N GLU A 222 14.21 -8.24 -18.04
CA GLU A 222 13.23 -7.33 -18.67
C GLU A 222 13.81 -5.93 -18.77
N ARG A 223 13.65 -5.29 -19.93
CA ARG A 223 14.28 -3.98 -20.19
C ARG A 223 13.26 -2.87 -20.32
N THR A 224 13.54 -1.76 -19.66
CA THR A 224 12.70 -0.55 -19.71
C THR A 224 13.56 0.70 -19.95
N PRO A 225 12.99 1.76 -20.57
CA PRO A 225 13.70 3.03 -20.71
C PRO A 225 13.81 3.77 -19.38
N TYR A 226 14.77 4.69 -19.30
CA TYR A 226 14.89 5.67 -18.22
C TYR A 226 14.21 6.99 -18.57
N LEU A 227 14.03 7.85 -17.58
CA LEU A 227 13.70 9.26 -17.77
C LEU A 227 14.98 10.10 -17.95
N VAL A 228 14.83 11.19 -18.70
CA VAL A 228 15.84 12.23 -18.84
C VAL A 228 15.30 13.55 -18.32
N GLY A 229 16.06 14.19 -17.45
CA GLY A 229 15.74 15.50 -16.91
C GLY A 229 16.93 16.11 -16.21
N LYS A 230 16.95 17.44 -16.06
CA LYS A 230 17.97 18.09 -15.27
C LYS A 230 17.88 17.63 -13.82
N GLU A 231 19.02 17.24 -13.22
CA GLU A 231 19.09 16.96 -11.78
C GLU A 231 18.67 18.20 -10.98
N LEU A 232 18.11 17.97 -9.79
CA LEU A 232 17.78 19.05 -8.86
C LEU A 232 19.05 19.72 -8.36
N GLU A 233 19.06 21.04 -8.37
CA GLU A 233 20.15 21.84 -7.80
C GLU A 233 20.16 21.71 -6.27
N GLU A 234 21.23 22.14 -5.63
CA GLU A 234 21.37 22.01 -4.17
C GLU A 234 20.23 22.67 -3.39
N ASN A 235 19.74 23.81 -3.90
CA ASN A 235 18.65 24.62 -3.33
C ASN A 235 17.26 24.29 -3.89
N GLU A 236 17.13 23.29 -4.76
CA GLU A 236 15.85 22.80 -5.27
C GLU A 236 15.47 21.51 -4.55
N ASP A 237 14.28 21.44 -3.96
CA ASP A 237 13.76 20.23 -3.31
C ASP A 237 12.91 19.37 -4.25
N GLU A 238 12.26 20.00 -5.22
CA GLU A 238 11.39 19.35 -6.18
C GLU A 238 11.32 20.07 -7.52
N LYS A 239 10.93 19.34 -8.57
CA LYS A 239 10.66 19.89 -9.90
C LYS A 239 9.51 19.15 -10.57
N TYR A 240 8.43 19.87 -10.86
CA TYR A 240 7.30 19.36 -11.64
C TYR A 240 7.50 19.70 -13.12
N ASP A 241 7.60 18.66 -13.96
CA ASP A 241 7.83 18.83 -15.40
C ASP A 241 7.21 17.66 -16.20
N LYS A 242 7.34 17.71 -17.53
CA LYS A 242 7.14 16.57 -18.41
C LYS A 242 8.52 16.05 -18.82
N PHE A 243 8.90 14.91 -18.25
CA PHE A 243 10.18 14.30 -18.53
C PHE A 243 10.11 13.39 -19.76
N GLU A 244 11.18 13.36 -20.55
CA GLU A 244 11.29 12.53 -21.73
C GLU A 244 11.90 11.16 -21.39
N ARG A 245 11.61 10.15 -22.22
CA ARG A 245 12.19 8.81 -22.08
C ARG A 245 13.42 8.67 -22.96
N THR A 246 14.44 7.97 -22.44
CA THR A 246 15.64 7.63 -23.22
C THR A 246 15.29 6.62 -24.32
N LYS A 247 16.16 6.57 -25.35
CA LYS A 247 16.23 5.42 -26.27
C LYS A 247 17.00 4.26 -25.66
N GLU A 248 17.93 4.54 -24.76
CA GLU A 248 18.64 3.56 -23.96
C GLU A 248 17.71 2.90 -22.97
N THR A 249 17.86 1.58 -22.80
CA THR A 249 17.07 0.79 -21.84
C THR A 249 18.00 0.09 -20.88
N GLY A 250 17.60 0.00 -19.62
CA GLY A 250 18.21 -0.85 -18.61
C GLY A 250 17.39 -2.10 -18.35
N SER A 251 18.04 -3.18 -17.93
CA SER A 251 17.36 -4.32 -17.33
C SER A 251 16.83 -3.95 -15.93
N ILE A 252 15.82 -4.67 -15.44
CA ILE A 252 15.32 -4.43 -14.06
C ILE A 252 16.45 -4.62 -13.04
N TYR A 253 17.39 -5.53 -13.31
CA TYR A 253 18.61 -5.64 -12.50
C TYR A 253 19.39 -4.31 -12.45
N GLU A 254 19.64 -3.71 -13.61
CA GLU A 254 20.35 -2.42 -13.69
C GLU A 254 19.59 -1.27 -13.03
N HIS A 255 18.26 -1.26 -13.16
CA HIS A 255 17.39 -0.31 -12.44
C HIS A 255 17.51 -0.46 -10.92
N CYS A 256 17.50 -1.69 -10.41
CA CYS A 256 17.67 -1.97 -8.98
C CYS A 256 19.07 -1.55 -8.47
N ILE A 257 20.15 -1.87 -9.20
CA ILE A 257 21.51 -1.45 -8.83
C ILE A 257 21.61 0.07 -8.78
N LYS A 258 21.09 0.79 -9.79
CA LYS A 258 21.08 2.26 -9.79
C LYS A 258 20.32 2.85 -8.61
N ALA A 259 19.18 2.27 -8.25
CA ALA A 259 18.40 2.69 -7.09
C ALA A 259 19.17 2.50 -5.78
N ILE A 260 19.79 1.35 -5.58
CA ILE A 260 20.61 1.08 -4.40
C ILE A 260 21.80 2.07 -4.36
N ASP A 261 22.60 2.14 -5.43
CA ASP A 261 23.82 2.96 -5.46
C ASP A 261 23.51 4.45 -5.24
N ARG A 262 22.38 4.95 -5.75
CA ARG A 262 21.91 6.33 -5.50
C ARG A 262 21.59 6.58 -4.03
N SER A 263 21.16 5.55 -3.29
CA SER A 263 20.78 5.61 -1.88
C SER A 263 21.97 5.49 -0.92
N LEU A 264 23.16 5.08 -1.40
CA LEU A 264 24.36 4.88 -0.57
C LEU A 264 25.05 6.22 -0.22
N LYS A 265 24.29 7.16 0.33
CA LYS A 265 24.77 8.47 0.79
C LYS A 265 24.58 8.56 2.29
N PHE A 266 25.68 8.52 3.04
CA PHE A 266 25.65 8.49 4.49
C PHE A 266 26.08 9.83 5.07
N GLY A 267 25.56 10.15 6.26
CA GLY A 267 25.95 11.32 7.05
C GLY A 267 26.98 10.97 8.11
N GLU A 268 27.18 11.91 9.07
CA GLU A 268 28.21 11.82 10.11
C GLU A 268 27.94 10.70 11.12
N ASN A 269 26.65 10.31 11.31
CA ASN A 269 26.27 9.21 12.19
C ASN A 269 26.34 7.83 11.48
N GLY A 270 26.73 7.78 10.21
CA GLY A 270 26.80 6.57 9.41
C GLY A 270 25.44 6.03 8.98
N LEU A 271 24.43 6.89 8.97
CA LEU A 271 23.06 6.58 8.54
C LEU A 271 22.75 7.24 7.20
N PRO A 272 21.79 6.70 6.40
CA PRO A 272 21.48 7.28 5.12
C PRO A 272 20.86 8.68 5.25
N LYS A 273 21.25 9.56 4.34
CA LYS A 273 20.73 10.92 4.27
C LYS A 273 19.26 10.92 3.91
N ILE A 274 18.46 11.76 4.61
CA ILE A 274 17.01 11.81 4.46
C ILE A 274 16.56 12.67 3.25
N GLY A 275 17.41 13.61 2.78
CA GLY A 275 17.01 14.54 1.71
C GLY A 275 15.87 15.46 2.13
N SER A 276 14.89 15.67 1.23
CA SER A 276 13.67 16.44 1.52
C SER A 276 12.57 15.64 2.21
N GLY A 277 12.85 14.41 2.59
CA GLY A 277 11.96 13.48 3.30
C GLY A 277 12.32 12.03 3.04
N ASP A 278 11.76 11.15 3.85
CA ASP A 278 11.71 9.71 3.64
C ASP A 278 10.26 9.26 3.47
N TRP A 279 9.86 8.07 3.97
CA TRP A 279 8.47 7.62 3.97
C TRP A 279 7.50 8.67 4.57
N ASN A 280 7.96 9.49 5.51
CA ASN A 280 7.20 10.61 6.02
C ASN A 280 7.55 11.90 5.23
N ASP A 281 6.75 12.20 4.22
CA ASP A 281 6.88 13.42 3.39
C ASP A 281 6.85 14.70 4.24
N GLY A 282 6.21 14.64 5.41
CA GLY A 282 6.08 15.78 6.32
C GLY A 282 7.40 16.22 6.98
N PHE A 283 8.48 15.44 6.83
CA PHE A 283 9.80 15.75 7.37
C PHE A 283 10.66 16.63 6.46
N SER A 284 10.02 17.53 5.72
CA SER A 284 10.64 18.36 4.69
C SER A 284 11.77 19.29 5.17
N ASN A 285 11.91 19.53 6.47
CA ASN A 285 12.97 20.36 7.04
C ASN A 285 14.04 19.55 7.82
N VAL A 286 14.00 18.22 7.78
CA VAL A 286 14.97 17.39 8.51
C VAL A 286 16.33 17.40 7.82
N GLY A 287 16.38 17.20 6.50
CA GLY A 287 17.62 17.08 5.74
C GLY A 287 17.77 17.88 4.45
N PRO A 288 17.05 19.01 4.22
CA PRO A 288 17.13 19.73 2.95
C PRO A 288 18.52 20.31 2.63
N LYS A 289 19.36 20.53 3.65
CA LYS A 289 20.76 20.98 3.47
C LYS A 289 21.76 19.83 3.29
N GLY A 290 21.28 18.62 3.13
CA GLY A 290 22.06 17.45 2.79
C GLY A 290 22.91 16.88 3.94
N LYS A 291 22.60 17.17 5.21
CA LYS A 291 23.26 16.59 6.40
C LYS A 291 22.35 15.66 7.18
N GLY A 292 21.04 15.95 7.22
CA GLY A 292 20.06 15.16 7.97
C GLY A 292 20.05 13.69 7.58
N GLU A 293 19.86 12.81 8.57
CA GLU A 293 19.94 11.36 8.43
C GLU A 293 18.68 10.68 8.99
N SER A 294 18.23 9.60 8.34
CA SER A 294 17.09 8.82 8.80
C SER A 294 17.50 7.47 9.38
N VAL A 295 17.09 7.22 10.62
CA VAL A 295 17.27 5.92 11.29
C VAL A 295 16.34 4.88 10.66
N TRP A 296 15.07 5.25 10.41
CA TRP A 296 14.13 4.36 9.74
C TRP A 296 14.62 3.93 8.34
N LEU A 297 15.09 4.88 7.54
CA LEU A 297 15.64 4.57 6.21
C LEU A 297 16.86 3.64 6.30
N GLY A 298 17.64 3.76 7.39
CA GLY A 298 18.74 2.85 7.67
C GLY A 298 18.27 1.40 7.83
N PHE A 299 17.19 1.17 8.58
CA PHE A 299 16.58 -0.15 8.70
C PHE A 299 16.00 -0.64 7.38
N PHE A 300 15.32 0.23 6.64
CA PHE A 300 14.74 -0.12 5.35
C PHE A 300 15.82 -0.47 4.31
N LEU A 301 16.85 0.35 4.18
CA LEU A 301 17.99 0.09 3.29
C LEU A 301 18.70 -1.23 3.64
N TYR A 302 18.90 -1.52 4.92
CA TYR A 302 19.47 -2.79 5.36
C TYR A 302 18.62 -3.98 4.87
N ASN A 303 17.30 -3.91 5.02
CA ASN A 303 16.39 -4.96 4.56
C ASN A 303 16.43 -5.13 3.03
N VAL A 304 16.43 -4.03 2.29
CA VAL A 304 16.54 -4.04 0.82
C VAL A 304 17.86 -4.69 0.38
N LEU A 305 18.98 -4.32 0.99
CA LEU A 305 20.29 -4.89 0.69
C LEU A 305 20.35 -6.38 1.01
N ASP A 306 19.86 -6.80 2.17
CA ASP A 306 19.86 -8.21 2.60
C ASP A 306 19.08 -9.09 1.60
N ARG A 307 17.89 -8.67 1.21
CA ARG A 307 17.03 -9.41 0.27
C ARG A 307 17.62 -9.44 -1.13
N PHE A 308 18.02 -8.28 -1.65
CA PHE A 308 18.53 -8.20 -3.02
C PHE A 308 19.89 -8.90 -3.19
N THR A 309 20.75 -8.85 -2.17
CA THR A 309 22.02 -9.60 -2.16
C THR A 309 21.78 -11.11 -2.25
N LYS A 310 20.80 -11.66 -1.52
CA LYS A 310 20.40 -13.07 -1.63
C LYS A 310 19.90 -13.44 -3.04
N ILE A 311 19.23 -12.52 -3.72
CA ILE A 311 18.83 -12.70 -5.12
C ILE A 311 20.04 -12.69 -6.02
N MET A 312 20.98 -11.76 -5.82
CA MET A 312 22.23 -11.66 -6.60
C MET A 312 23.09 -12.92 -6.49
N GLU A 313 23.11 -13.59 -5.34
CA GLU A 313 23.83 -14.85 -5.13
C GLU A 313 23.30 -16.01 -6.02
N ASN A 314 22.10 -15.89 -6.56
CA ASN A 314 21.46 -16.92 -7.39
C ASN A 314 21.50 -16.61 -8.90
N ILE A 315 22.15 -15.54 -9.32
CA ILE A 315 22.29 -15.16 -10.74
C ILE A 315 23.77 -15.05 -11.13
N LYS A 316 24.02 -15.07 -12.45
CA LYS A 316 25.37 -14.92 -12.98
C LYS A 316 25.48 -13.61 -13.77
N LYS A 317 26.26 -12.68 -13.27
CA LYS A 317 26.58 -11.40 -13.92
C LYS A 317 28.06 -11.11 -13.73
N GLU A 318 28.65 -10.34 -14.64
CA GLU A 318 30.04 -9.91 -14.52
C GLU A 318 30.23 -9.05 -13.25
N ASN A 319 31.29 -9.30 -12.52
CA ASN A 319 31.67 -8.60 -11.27
C ASN A 319 30.60 -8.64 -10.15
N ILE A 320 29.65 -9.56 -10.21
CA ILE A 320 28.55 -9.62 -9.24
C ILE A 320 29.06 -9.92 -7.82
N GLU A 321 30.07 -10.77 -7.69
CA GLU A 321 30.66 -11.14 -6.40
C GLU A 321 31.28 -9.92 -5.69
N ILE A 322 31.91 -9.02 -6.46
CA ILE A 322 32.48 -7.78 -5.92
C ILE A 322 31.36 -6.89 -5.36
N LYS A 323 30.26 -6.78 -6.12
CA LYS A 323 29.12 -5.96 -5.71
C LYS A 323 28.38 -6.54 -4.49
N ILE A 324 28.27 -7.86 -4.42
CA ILE A 324 27.73 -8.56 -3.25
C ILE A 324 28.57 -8.26 -2.00
N GLU A 325 29.89 -8.33 -2.09
CA GLU A 325 30.78 -8.07 -0.95
C GLU A 325 30.75 -6.60 -0.51
N GLU A 326 30.65 -5.68 -1.48
CA GLU A 326 30.44 -4.26 -1.19
C GLU A 326 29.15 -4.04 -0.38
N TYR A 327 28.03 -4.61 -0.82
CA TYR A 327 26.76 -4.49 -0.13
C TYR A 327 26.78 -5.15 1.27
N LYS A 328 27.39 -6.31 1.42
CA LYS A 328 27.60 -6.97 2.73
C LYS A 328 28.42 -6.10 3.69
N THR A 329 29.45 -5.44 3.20
CA THR A 329 30.27 -4.50 3.99
C THR A 329 29.43 -3.30 4.43
N ILE A 330 28.63 -2.72 3.53
CA ILE A 330 27.72 -1.62 3.85
C ILE A 330 26.70 -2.05 4.92
N MET A 331 26.11 -3.23 4.78
CA MET A 331 25.16 -3.77 5.76
C MET A 331 25.79 -3.89 7.17
N GLN A 332 27.05 -4.33 7.28
CA GLN A 332 27.75 -4.42 8.56
C GLN A 332 27.93 -3.04 9.20
N HIS A 333 28.37 -2.05 8.42
CA HIS A 333 28.53 -0.68 8.89
C HIS A 333 27.19 -0.06 9.30
N LEU A 334 26.16 -0.26 8.49
CA LEU A 334 24.82 0.26 8.74
C LEU A 334 24.21 -0.36 10.02
N LYS A 335 24.32 -1.69 10.17
CA LYS A 335 23.85 -2.38 11.38
C LYS A 335 24.55 -1.83 12.65
N LYS A 336 25.87 -1.59 12.57
CA LYS A 336 26.61 -0.98 13.67
C LYS A 336 26.10 0.43 13.96
N ALA A 337 25.96 1.30 12.97
CA ALA A 337 25.49 2.68 13.13
C ALA A 337 24.08 2.74 13.74
N LEU A 338 23.17 1.90 13.28
CA LEU A 338 21.81 1.78 13.81
C LEU A 338 21.80 1.43 15.29
N ASN A 339 22.60 0.45 15.69
CA ASN A 339 22.63 -0.03 17.07
C ASN A 339 23.48 0.82 18.02
N THR A 340 24.29 1.76 17.50
CA THR A 340 25.08 2.69 18.32
C THR A 340 24.50 4.10 18.29
N ASN A 341 24.56 4.76 17.13
CA ASN A 341 24.16 6.15 16.97
C ASN A 341 22.63 6.32 16.87
N GLY A 342 21.95 5.34 16.25
CA GLY A 342 20.49 5.30 16.18
C GLY A 342 19.80 4.93 17.51
N TRP A 343 20.50 4.31 18.46
CA TRP A 343 19.93 3.87 19.72
C TRP A 343 19.95 4.97 20.79
N ASP A 344 18.86 5.17 21.51
CA ASP A 344 18.65 6.22 22.51
C ASP A 344 18.51 5.67 23.95
N GLY A 345 19.01 4.46 24.19
CA GLY A 345 18.99 3.81 25.51
C GLY A 345 17.74 2.95 25.78
N ARG A 346 16.56 3.32 25.29
CA ARG A 346 15.32 2.55 25.42
C ARG A 346 14.60 2.27 24.10
N TRP A 347 14.86 3.08 23.09
CA TRP A 347 14.28 2.90 21.76
C TRP A 347 15.19 3.49 20.69
N PHE A 348 14.88 3.28 19.43
CA PHE A 348 15.62 3.85 18.30
C PHE A 348 15.11 5.26 18.01
N LYS A 349 16.03 6.21 17.84
CA LYS A 349 15.72 7.55 17.33
C LYS A 349 15.04 7.45 15.97
N ARG A 350 14.36 8.53 15.58
CA ARG A 350 13.71 8.60 14.24
C ARG A 350 14.65 9.18 13.19
N ALA A 351 15.33 10.26 13.50
CA ALA A 351 16.19 10.96 12.56
C ALA A 351 17.17 11.91 13.29
N PHE A 352 18.17 12.37 12.55
CA PHE A 352 19.03 13.49 12.88
C PHE A 352 18.76 14.61 11.88
N MET A 353 18.58 15.84 12.36
CA MET A 353 18.33 17.02 11.53
C MET A 353 19.64 17.63 11.00
N ASP A 354 19.58 18.49 10.00
CA ASP A 354 20.73 19.18 9.40
C ASP A 354 21.57 20.00 10.42
N ASP A 355 20.97 20.42 11.51
CA ASP A 355 21.62 21.17 12.60
C ASP A 355 22.14 20.28 13.76
N GLY A 356 22.01 18.97 13.63
CA GLY A 356 22.43 17.98 14.61
C GLY A 356 21.39 17.67 15.69
N ASN A 357 20.24 18.36 15.72
CA ASN A 357 19.13 17.99 16.60
C ASN A 357 18.59 16.60 16.23
N THR A 358 18.05 15.89 17.22
CA THR A 358 17.44 14.56 17.02
C THR A 358 15.93 14.64 16.98
N LEU A 359 15.30 13.68 16.28
CA LEU A 359 13.88 13.35 16.38
C LEU A 359 13.73 11.92 16.91
N GLY A 360 12.69 11.68 17.67
CA GLY A 360 12.45 10.36 18.26
C GLY A 360 13.38 10.04 19.44
N SER A 361 13.89 11.03 20.13
CA SER A 361 14.78 10.89 21.29
C SER A 361 14.06 11.21 22.60
N MET A 362 14.47 10.54 23.69
CA MET A 362 13.99 10.86 25.04
C MET A 362 14.23 12.31 25.47
N GLU A 363 15.20 12.98 24.84
CA GLU A 363 15.56 14.38 25.11
C GLU A 363 14.61 15.38 24.43
N ASN A 364 13.78 14.92 23.48
CA ASN A 364 12.85 15.80 22.76
C ASN A 364 11.61 16.15 23.60
N ASP A 365 11.12 17.38 23.46
CA ASP A 365 9.84 17.80 24.04
C ASP A 365 8.65 17.25 23.23
N GLU A 366 8.80 17.18 21.91
CA GLU A 366 7.83 16.66 20.92
C GLU A 366 8.50 15.55 20.10
N CYS A 367 7.73 14.59 19.60
CA CYS A 367 8.24 13.42 18.90
C CYS A 367 9.36 12.72 19.68
N ARG A 368 9.07 12.34 20.93
CA ARG A 368 10.05 11.62 21.78
C ARG A 368 10.26 10.19 21.30
N ILE A 369 9.20 9.57 20.76
CA ILE A 369 9.23 8.23 20.21
C ILE A 369 8.40 8.21 18.92
N ASP A 370 8.85 7.41 17.95
CA ASP A 370 8.20 7.21 16.67
C ASP A 370 8.07 5.70 16.39
N SER A 371 6.93 5.23 15.90
CA SER A 371 6.62 3.81 15.76
C SER A 371 7.44 3.10 14.69
N ILE A 372 7.77 3.79 13.57
CA ILE A 372 8.35 3.10 12.42
C ILE A 372 9.82 2.73 12.63
N ALA A 373 10.58 3.51 13.39
CA ALA A 373 11.94 3.14 13.74
C ALA A 373 11.98 1.88 14.62
N GLN A 374 11.01 1.74 15.54
CA GLN A 374 10.91 0.57 16.43
C GLN A 374 10.49 -0.67 15.65
N SER A 375 9.39 -0.61 14.91
CA SER A 375 8.88 -1.75 14.15
C SER A 375 9.87 -2.24 13.08
N TRP A 376 10.52 -1.32 12.36
CA TRP A 376 11.50 -1.70 11.35
C TRP A 376 12.82 -2.21 11.89
N SER A 377 13.18 -1.92 13.16
CA SER A 377 14.32 -2.55 13.82
C SER A 377 14.15 -4.08 13.87
N THR A 378 12.90 -4.53 14.03
CA THR A 378 12.50 -5.95 14.04
C THR A 378 12.29 -6.48 12.63
N ILE A 379 11.53 -5.79 11.78
CA ILE A 379 11.21 -6.22 10.40
C ILE A 379 12.47 -6.43 9.57
N SER A 380 13.45 -5.52 9.68
CA SER A 380 14.71 -5.62 8.94
C SER A 380 15.68 -6.64 9.53
N ASN A 381 15.47 -7.07 10.76
CA ASN A 381 16.43 -7.86 11.54
C ASN A 381 17.79 -7.18 11.78
N ALA A 382 17.88 -5.87 11.59
CA ALA A 382 19.11 -5.10 11.81
C ALA A 382 19.27 -4.60 13.26
N GLY A 383 18.18 -4.49 14.03
CA GLY A 383 18.26 -4.22 15.46
C GLY A 383 18.88 -5.40 16.22
N ASP A 384 19.70 -5.13 17.23
CA ASP A 384 20.19 -6.16 18.16
C ASP A 384 19.01 -6.80 18.92
N ASN A 385 19.09 -8.08 19.24
CA ASN A 385 17.94 -8.82 19.77
C ASN A 385 17.34 -8.20 21.03
N ASP A 386 18.18 -7.83 22.02
CA ASP A 386 17.73 -7.15 23.25
C ASP A 386 17.05 -5.81 22.94
N LYS A 387 17.63 -5.03 22.04
CA LYS A 387 17.12 -3.71 21.66
C LYS A 387 15.76 -3.78 20.94
N LYS A 388 15.53 -4.80 20.10
CA LYS A 388 14.22 -5.02 19.48
C LYS A 388 13.12 -5.19 20.53
N TYR A 389 13.34 -6.05 21.54
CA TYR A 389 12.35 -6.27 22.61
C TYR A 389 12.13 -5.00 23.45
N ILE A 390 13.20 -4.32 23.87
CA ILE A 390 13.12 -3.09 24.66
C ILE A 390 12.41 -1.97 23.88
N SER A 391 12.70 -1.83 22.59
CA SER A 391 12.09 -0.79 21.76
C SER A 391 10.60 -1.05 21.50
N MET A 392 10.21 -2.32 21.29
CA MET A 392 8.79 -2.68 21.11
C MET A 392 8.01 -2.58 22.43
N GLU A 393 8.62 -2.88 23.58
CA GLU A 393 8.03 -2.60 24.90
C GLU A 393 7.83 -1.09 25.11
N SER A 394 8.79 -0.27 24.71
CA SER A 394 8.67 1.19 24.77
C SER A 394 7.56 1.71 23.85
N LEU A 395 7.45 1.19 22.64
CA LEU A 395 6.35 1.49 21.71
C LEU A 395 4.99 1.13 22.34
N GLU A 396 4.87 -0.06 22.94
CA GLU A 396 3.66 -0.50 23.64
C GLU A 396 3.24 0.50 24.73
N ASN A 397 4.19 0.96 25.54
CA ASN A 397 3.91 1.85 26.67
C ASN A 397 3.57 3.30 26.27
N HIS A 398 4.07 3.77 25.13
CA HIS A 398 3.94 5.17 24.73
C HIS A 398 2.98 5.41 23.56
N LEU A 399 2.84 4.45 22.64
CA LEU A 399 2.12 4.66 21.38
C LEU A 399 0.81 3.89 21.27
N ILE A 400 0.56 2.88 22.13
CA ILE A 400 -0.70 2.13 22.10
C ILE A 400 -1.74 2.80 23.00
N ASP A 401 -2.73 3.41 22.38
CA ASP A 401 -3.88 4.04 23.08
C ASP A 401 -5.11 3.12 22.98
N ARG A 402 -5.25 2.23 23.98
CA ARG A 402 -6.37 1.27 24.04
C ARG A 402 -7.71 1.91 24.31
N GLU A 403 -7.74 3.07 24.97
CA GLU A 403 -8.97 3.80 25.25
C GLU A 403 -9.63 4.30 23.96
N ASN A 404 -8.84 4.81 23.04
CA ASN A 404 -9.32 5.30 21.74
C ASN A 404 -9.18 4.28 20.61
N GLY A 405 -8.55 3.13 20.88
CA GLY A 405 -8.38 2.05 19.91
C GLY A 405 -7.41 2.40 18.77
N ILE A 406 -6.31 3.11 19.07
CA ILE A 406 -5.36 3.58 18.06
C ILE A 406 -3.90 3.23 18.41
N ILE A 407 -3.08 3.09 17.37
CA ILE A 407 -1.63 3.00 17.44
C ILE A 407 -1.07 4.31 16.89
N LYS A 408 -0.58 5.18 17.76
CA LYS A 408 -0.02 6.48 17.38
C LYS A 408 1.23 6.31 16.52
N LEU A 409 1.41 7.18 15.52
CA LEU A 409 2.65 7.20 14.75
C LEU A 409 3.83 7.70 15.60
N LEU A 410 3.62 8.78 16.33
CA LEU A 410 4.60 9.39 17.21
C LEU A 410 3.93 10.02 18.45
N ASP A 411 4.71 10.23 19.51
CA ASP A 411 4.24 10.89 20.74
C ASP A 411 5.39 11.66 21.45
N PRO A 412 5.14 12.85 22.02
CA PRO A 412 4.01 13.74 21.80
C PRO A 412 3.98 14.33 20.37
N PRO A 413 2.82 14.73 19.86
CA PRO A 413 2.72 15.38 18.54
C PRO A 413 3.43 16.75 18.52
N PHE A 414 3.83 17.18 17.33
CA PHE A 414 4.40 18.53 17.12
C PHE A 414 3.31 19.61 17.28
N GLU A 415 3.58 20.65 18.07
CA GLU A 415 2.69 21.81 18.26
C GLU A 415 3.48 23.09 18.47
N LYS A 416 4.02 23.29 19.68
CA LYS A 416 4.66 24.54 20.12
C LYS A 416 6.15 24.41 20.37
N GLY A 417 6.70 23.21 20.28
CA GLY A 417 8.11 22.94 20.46
C GLY A 417 9.00 23.73 19.50
N LYS A 418 10.27 23.83 19.82
CA LYS A 418 11.24 24.62 19.03
C LYS A 418 11.63 23.96 17.72
N LEU A 419 11.56 22.63 17.65
CA LEU A 419 11.91 21.88 16.46
C LEU A 419 10.90 22.14 15.33
N ASN A 420 11.44 22.32 14.14
CA ASN A 420 10.64 22.45 12.92
C ASN A 420 11.02 21.34 11.94
N PRO A 421 10.39 20.16 12.03
CA PRO A 421 10.72 19.03 11.16
C PRO A 421 10.18 19.18 9.73
N GLY A 422 9.35 20.17 9.47
CA GLY A 422 8.69 20.40 8.19
C GLY A 422 7.18 20.52 8.29
N TYR A 423 6.49 20.27 7.17
CA TYR A 423 5.05 20.52 7.12
C TYR A 423 4.20 19.55 7.95
N ILE A 424 4.75 18.45 8.47
CA ILE A 424 4.08 17.59 9.45
C ILE A 424 3.55 18.41 10.64
N LYS A 425 4.29 19.43 11.06
CA LYS A 425 3.90 20.36 12.14
C LYS A 425 2.69 21.24 11.79
N SER A 426 2.31 21.31 10.51
CA SER A 426 1.11 22.05 10.07
C SER A 426 -0.17 21.24 10.27
N TYR A 427 -0.10 19.94 10.47
CA TYR A 427 -1.25 19.14 10.87
C TYR A 427 -1.57 19.36 12.34
N LEU A 428 -2.86 19.37 12.67
CA LEU A 428 -3.29 19.44 14.06
C LEU A 428 -2.69 18.29 14.90
N PRO A 429 -2.28 18.55 16.15
CA PRO A 429 -1.82 17.50 17.03
C PRO A 429 -2.83 16.36 17.15
N GLY A 430 -2.38 15.13 16.92
CA GLY A 430 -3.20 13.93 16.91
C GLY A 430 -3.94 13.68 15.58
N VAL A 431 -3.60 14.38 14.49
CA VAL A 431 -4.22 14.19 13.16
C VAL A 431 -3.15 13.76 12.15
N ARG A 432 -3.49 12.77 11.33
CA ARG A 432 -2.61 12.18 10.32
C ARG A 432 -1.26 11.77 10.94
N GLU A 433 -0.15 12.08 10.25
CA GLU A 433 1.20 11.75 10.69
C GLU A 433 1.62 12.47 11.98
N ASN A 434 0.94 13.55 12.36
CA ASN A 434 1.28 14.32 13.56
C ASN A 434 0.66 13.72 14.84
N GLY A 435 1.01 12.48 15.17
CA GLY A 435 0.62 11.82 16.41
C GLY A 435 -0.77 11.18 16.39
N GLY A 436 -1.46 11.12 15.24
CA GLY A 436 -2.60 10.24 15.03
C GLY A 436 -2.18 8.79 14.80
N GLN A 437 -3.12 7.87 14.65
CA GLN A 437 -2.84 6.59 14.02
C GLN A 437 -2.64 6.83 12.54
N TYR A 438 -1.45 6.53 12.02
CA TYR A 438 -1.25 6.38 10.59
C TYR A 438 -1.25 4.88 10.30
N THR A 439 -2.33 4.39 9.72
CA THR A 439 -2.66 2.94 9.70
C THR A 439 -1.59 2.10 9.00
N HIS A 440 -0.91 2.66 8.01
CA HIS A 440 0.23 2.03 7.34
C HIS A 440 1.33 1.64 8.34
N ALA A 441 1.77 2.59 9.17
CA ALA A 441 2.77 2.35 10.20
C ALA A 441 2.25 1.40 11.30
N SER A 442 0.95 1.46 11.62
CA SER A 442 0.33 0.54 12.58
C SER A 442 0.38 -0.91 12.11
N CYS A 443 0.26 -1.16 10.80
CA CYS A 443 0.45 -2.51 10.24
C CYS A 443 1.89 -3.01 10.45
N TRP A 444 2.90 -2.16 10.35
CA TRP A 444 4.28 -2.53 10.62
C TRP A 444 4.52 -2.87 12.10
N VAL A 445 3.82 -2.21 13.02
CA VAL A 445 3.85 -2.58 14.46
C VAL A 445 3.32 -4.00 14.65
N ILE A 446 2.20 -4.34 14.04
CA ILE A 446 1.59 -5.67 14.11
C ILE A 446 2.53 -6.74 13.51
N ILE A 447 3.16 -6.45 12.39
CA ILE A 447 4.16 -7.33 11.76
C ILE A 447 5.34 -7.55 12.71
N ALA A 448 5.85 -6.50 13.35
CA ALA A 448 6.97 -6.60 14.30
C ALA A 448 6.60 -7.45 15.53
N GLU A 449 5.41 -7.25 16.12
CA GLU A 449 4.93 -8.06 17.25
C GLU A 449 4.78 -9.54 16.85
N SER A 450 4.30 -9.80 15.63
CA SER A 450 4.19 -11.17 15.11
C SER A 450 5.55 -11.81 14.91
N ILE A 451 6.55 -11.10 14.38
CA ILE A 451 7.93 -11.60 14.21
C ILE A 451 8.55 -11.95 15.58
N LEU A 452 8.25 -11.17 16.62
CA LEU A 452 8.71 -11.44 17.98
C LEU A 452 7.93 -12.58 18.67
N GLY A 453 6.88 -13.13 18.04
CA GLY A 453 6.10 -14.25 18.55
C GLY A 453 5.00 -13.87 19.55
N PHE A 454 4.64 -12.59 19.67
CA PHE A 454 3.62 -12.10 20.58
C PHE A 454 2.21 -12.19 19.97
N GLY A 455 1.70 -13.40 19.73
CA GLY A 455 0.46 -13.66 19.01
C GLY A 455 -0.79 -13.05 19.64
N ASP A 456 -0.91 -13.05 20.98
CA ASP A 456 -2.03 -12.39 21.65
C ASP A 456 -2.04 -10.89 21.39
N LYS A 457 -0.87 -10.23 21.48
CA LYS A 457 -0.71 -8.80 21.23
C LYS A 457 -0.92 -8.45 19.76
N ALA A 458 -0.27 -9.17 18.86
CA ALA A 458 -0.42 -8.94 17.41
C ALA A 458 -1.89 -9.00 16.98
N ALA A 459 -2.63 -10.01 17.46
CA ALA A 459 -4.06 -10.16 17.15
C ALA A 459 -4.92 -9.08 17.83
N GLU A 460 -4.60 -8.66 19.06
CA GLU A 460 -5.24 -7.53 19.72
C GLU A 460 -5.11 -6.25 18.88
N LEU A 461 -3.87 -5.91 18.50
CA LEU A 461 -3.57 -4.72 17.72
C LEU A 461 -4.20 -4.77 16.32
N TYR A 462 -4.18 -5.92 15.66
CA TYR A 462 -4.82 -6.13 14.36
C TYR A 462 -6.33 -5.91 14.42
N ARG A 463 -6.97 -6.45 15.47
CA ARG A 463 -8.38 -6.21 15.75
C ARG A 463 -8.64 -4.74 16.06
N MET A 464 -7.76 -4.12 16.86
CA MET A 464 -7.94 -2.74 17.31
C MET A 464 -7.97 -1.73 16.16
N ILE A 465 -7.14 -1.93 15.11
CA ILE A 465 -7.13 -1.03 13.94
C ILE A 465 -8.14 -1.42 12.84
N ASN A 466 -8.94 -2.49 13.05
CA ASN A 466 -9.93 -2.93 12.09
C ASN A 466 -11.11 -1.95 12.05
N PRO A 467 -11.50 -1.42 10.87
CA PRO A 467 -12.58 -0.43 10.76
C PRO A 467 -13.93 -0.93 11.25
N ILE A 468 -14.23 -2.23 11.12
CA ILE A 468 -15.47 -2.83 11.62
C ILE A 468 -15.53 -2.75 13.15
N GLU A 469 -14.42 -2.96 13.83
CA GLU A 469 -14.36 -2.90 15.29
C GLU A 469 -14.58 -1.49 15.82
N HIS A 470 -14.15 -0.47 15.09
CA HIS A 470 -14.42 0.94 15.39
C HIS A 470 -15.90 1.32 15.25
N ALA A 471 -16.70 0.54 14.56
CA ALA A 471 -18.11 0.87 14.24
C ALA A 471 -19.12 -0.19 14.71
N ARG A 472 -18.74 -1.07 15.66
CA ARG A 472 -19.62 -2.15 16.14
C ARG A 472 -20.91 -1.72 16.79
N THR A 473 -20.93 -0.57 17.46
CA THR A 473 -22.11 -0.02 18.11
C THR A 473 -22.53 1.29 17.44
N LYS A 474 -23.77 1.71 17.68
CA LYS A 474 -24.26 2.99 17.18
C LYS A 474 -23.44 4.18 17.70
N GLU A 475 -22.97 4.10 18.94
CA GLU A 475 -22.14 5.11 19.60
C GLU A 475 -20.74 5.14 18.97
N SER A 476 -20.08 3.99 18.83
CA SER A 476 -18.76 3.91 18.22
C SER A 476 -18.79 4.29 16.73
N SER A 477 -19.83 3.91 15.99
CA SER A 477 -20.03 4.32 14.59
C SER A 477 -20.20 5.84 14.44
N LYS A 478 -20.92 6.49 15.38
CA LYS A 478 -21.05 7.95 15.41
C LYS A 478 -19.72 8.66 15.74
N LYS A 479 -18.85 8.01 16.50
CA LYS A 479 -17.50 8.50 16.81
C LYS A 479 -16.57 8.31 15.60
N TYR A 480 -16.58 7.12 14.98
CA TYR A 480 -15.72 6.75 13.86
C TYR A 480 -16.03 7.52 12.57
N LYS A 481 -17.30 7.67 12.20
CA LYS A 481 -17.85 8.53 11.13
C LYS A 481 -17.45 8.23 9.69
N VAL A 482 -16.59 7.27 9.43
CA VAL A 482 -16.19 6.87 8.07
C VAL A 482 -16.66 5.44 7.77
N GLU A 483 -16.44 4.97 6.55
CA GLU A 483 -16.91 3.67 6.09
C GLU A 483 -16.30 2.52 6.93
N PRO A 484 -17.13 1.72 7.63
CA PRO A 484 -16.62 0.69 8.55
C PRO A 484 -16.10 -0.57 7.86
N TYR A 485 -16.02 -0.59 6.55
CA TYR A 485 -15.56 -1.71 5.72
C TYR A 485 -14.34 -1.35 4.85
N VAL A 486 -13.78 -0.16 5.04
CA VAL A 486 -12.64 0.38 4.29
C VAL A 486 -11.51 0.67 5.25
N ILE A 487 -10.31 0.20 4.94
CA ILE A 487 -9.12 0.53 5.74
C ILE A 487 -8.82 2.03 5.61
N PRO A 488 -8.80 2.79 6.71
CA PRO A 488 -8.51 4.22 6.68
C PRO A 488 -7.00 4.47 6.58
N ALA A 489 -6.61 5.60 6.00
CA ALA A 489 -5.22 6.04 6.06
C ALA A 489 -4.84 6.43 7.49
N ASP A 490 -5.75 7.10 8.20
CA ASP A 490 -5.53 7.59 9.55
C ASP A 490 -6.80 7.54 10.42
N ILE A 491 -6.58 7.44 11.72
CA ILE A 491 -7.61 7.62 12.77
C ILE A 491 -7.06 8.66 13.74
N TYR A 492 -7.89 9.67 14.07
CA TYR A 492 -7.45 10.79 14.86
C TYR A 492 -7.21 10.42 16.34
N GLY A 493 -6.09 10.90 16.89
CA GLY A 493 -5.76 10.85 18.31
C GLY A 493 -5.97 12.19 19.03
N ALA A 494 -6.42 13.25 18.30
CA ALA A 494 -6.70 14.56 18.88
C ALA A 494 -7.80 14.48 19.94
N SER A 495 -7.62 15.12 21.10
CA SER A 495 -8.45 14.93 22.29
C SER A 495 -9.97 15.04 22.06
N ASN A 496 -10.42 15.96 21.21
CA ASN A 496 -11.85 16.16 20.89
C ASN A 496 -12.33 15.36 19.67
N LEU A 497 -11.43 14.66 18.99
CA LEU A 497 -11.69 13.89 17.76
C LEU A 497 -11.17 12.45 17.85
N ALA A 498 -10.62 12.05 19.00
CA ALA A 498 -9.98 10.75 19.16
C ALA A 498 -10.90 9.59 18.77
N GLY A 499 -10.41 8.68 17.95
CA GLY A 499 -11.18 7.55 17.39
C GLY A 499 -12.03 7.87 16.16
N ARG A 500 -11.99 9.12 15.64
CA ARG A 500 -12.62 9.47 14.36
C ARG A 500 -11.71 9.05 13.22
N GLY A 501 -12.24 8.32 12.23
CA GLY A 501 -11.56 8.02 10.98
C GLY A 501 -11.33 9.29 10.14
N GLY A 502 -10.17 9.35 9.50
CA GLY A 502 -9.79 10.44 8.60
C GLY A 502 -9.97 10.07 7.13
N TRP A 503 -8.89 10.04 6.41
CA TRP A 503 -8.85 9.72 4.98
C TRP A 503 -9.13 8.24 4.71
N THR A 504 -10.03 7.92 3.78
CA THR A 504 -10.42 6.56 3.41
C THR A 504 -10.21 6.29 1.92
N TRP A 505 -10.32 5.04 1.50
CA TRP A 505 -10.21 4.51 0.15
C TRP A 505 -8.81 4.57 -0.46
N TYR A 506 -8.26 5.74 -0.72
CA TYR A 506 -6.97 5.91 -1.37
C TYR A 506 -5.83 5.90 -0.33
N THR A 507 -5.36 4.72 0.05
CA THR A 507 -4.27 4.51 1.03
C THR A 507 -3.55 3.19 0.82
N GLY A 508 -2.23 3.18 0.95
CA GLY A 508 -1.40 1.98 0.94
C GLY A 508 -1.55 1.10 2.20
N SER A 509 -2.28 1.58 3.21
CA SER A 509 -2.53 0.84 4.45
C SER A 509 -3.26 -0.48 4.22
N ALA A 510 -4.14 -0.54 3.21
CA ALA A 510 -4.92 -1.73 2.89
C ALA A 510 -4.01 -2.92 2.57
N SER A 511 -3.09 -2.76 1.64
CA SER A 511 -2.20 -3.86 1.26
C SER A 511 -1.30 -4.34 2.41
N TRP A 512 -0.85 -3.45 3.27
CA TRP A 512 -0.07 -3.81 4.45
C TRP A 512 -0.92 -4.50 5.53
N TYR A 513 -2.19 -4.09 5.68
CA TYR A 513 -3.16 -4.77 6.56
C TYR A 513 -3.40 -6.21 6.09
N TYR A 514 -3.57 -6.40 4.77
CA TYR A 514 -3.69 -7.73 4.18
C TYR A 514 -2.45 -8.59 4.44
N LYS A 515 -1.26 -8.05 4.15
CA LYS A 515 0.03 -8.74 4.40
C LYS A 515 0.19 -9.12 5.86
N ALA A 516 -0.08 -8.21 6.79
CA ALA A 516 0.00 -8.49 8.22
C ALA A 516 -0.95 -9.63 8.64
N GLY A 517 -2.18 -9.64 8.11
CA GLY A 517 -3.15 -10.70 8.37
C GLY A 517 -2.73 -12.05 7.81
N ILE A 518 -2.41 -12.12 6.53
CA ILE A 518 -2.13 -13.37 5.83
C ILE A 518 -0.76 -13.95 6.19
N GLU A 519 0.31 -13.13 6.11
CA GLU A 519 1.67 -13.63 6.27
C GLU A 519 2.13 -13.71 7.73
N ASN A 520 1.69 -12.77 8.56
CA ASN A 520 2.24 -12.62 9.90
C ASN A 520 1.34 -13.21 10.98
N ILE A 521 0.02 -13.00 10.91
CA ILE A 521 -0.92 -13.60 11.87
C ILE A 521 -1.28 -15.03 11.47
N LEU A 522 -1.83 -15.23 10.25
CA LEU A 522 -2.24 -16.55 9.79
C LEU A 522 -1.06 -17.41 9.29
N GLY A 523 0.08 -16.78 9.04
CA GLY A 523 1.34 -17.45 8.78
C GLY A 523 1.49 -18.09 7.41
N LEU A 524 0.62 -17.80 6.44
CA LEU A 524 0.78 -18.31 5.07
C LEU A 524 1.89 -17.54 4.36
N LYS A 525 3.02 -18.18 4.17
CA LYS A 525 4.15 -17.66 3.40
C LYS A 525 4.42 -18.54 2.20
N ILE A 526 4.75 -17.92 1.07
CA ILE A 526 5.10 -18.65 -0.15
C ILE A 526 6.43 -18.12 -0.66
N GLU A 527 7.37 -19.02 -0.86
CA GLU A 527 8.66 -18.73 -1.45
C GLU A 527 8.94 -19.72 -2.58
N LYS A 528 9.08 -19.21 -3.81
CA LYS A 528 9.42 -19.99 -5.04
C LYS A 528 8.51 -21.20 -5.24
N GLY A 529 7.21 -21.05 -4.96
CA GLY A 529 6.23 -22.12 -5.09
C GLY A 529 6.23 -23.14 -3.94
N ILE A 530 6.91 -22.82 -2.85
CA ILE A 530 6.88 -23.60 -1.60
C ILE A 530 6.10 -22.79 -0.58
N ALA A 531 5.06 -23.36 -0.01
CA ALA A 531 4.29 -22.75 1.06
C ALA A 531 4.72 -23.27 2.43
N THR A 532 4.82 -22.37 3.40
CA THR A 532 4.96 -22.67 4.82
C THR A 532 3.80 -22.04 5.58
N ILE A 533 3.39 -22.69 6.68
CA ILE A 533 2.36 -22.16 7.57
C ILE A 533 2.99 -21.96 8.94
N GLU A 534 3.24 -20.70 9.28
CA GLU A 534 3.91 -20.29 10.53
C GLU A 534 3.03 -19.31 11.31
N PRO A 535 1.96 -19.78 11.97
CA PRO A 535 1.01 -18.91 12.63
C PRO A 535 1.63 -18.13 13.81
N CYS A 536 1.17 -16.88 13.97
CA CYS A 536 1.35 -16.12 15.20
C CYS A 536 -0.03 -15.63 15.67
N ILE A 537 -0.78 -16.51 16.32
CA ILE A 537 -2.19 -16.33 16.66
C ILE A 537 -2.41 -16.22 18.18
N PRO A 538 -3.55 -15.67 18.62
CA PRO A 538 -3.86 -15.61 20.04
C PRO A 538 -4.12 -17.00 20.63
N THR A 539 -3.76 -17.19 21.90
CA THR A 539 -3.85 -18.46 22.64
C THR A 539 -5.27 -19.01 22.70
N TYR A 540 -6.29 -18.17 22.63
CA TYR A 540 -7.70 -18.57 22.67
C TYR A 540 -8.25 -19.06 21.31
N TRP A 541 -7.55 -18.88 20.19
CA TRP A 541 -7.94 -19.47 18.91
C TRP A 541 -7.60 -20.96 18.90
N LYS A 542 -8.65 -21.81 18.76
CA LYS A 542 -8.47 -23.25 18.72
C LYS A 542 -8.32 -23.80 17.31
N GLU A 543 -8.87 -23.09 16.34
CA GLU A 543 -8.82 -23.49 14.93
C GLU A 543 -9.08 -22.27 14.03
N TYR A 544 -8.48 -22.28 12.86
CA TYR A 544 -8.87 -21.44 11.72
C TYR A 544 -8.57 -22.17 10.41
N SER A 545 -9.08 -21.66 9.29
CA SER A 545 -8.79 -22.26 7.99
C SER A 545 -8.53 -21.23 6.91
N ILE A 546 -7.77 -21.65 5.89
CA ILE A 546 -7.47 -20.87 4.68
C ILE A 546 -7.83 -21.75 3.48
N LYS A 547 -8.56 -21.18 2.52
CA LYS A 547 -8.73 -21.76 1.17
C LYS A 547 -7.87 -20.95 0.22
N TYR A 548 -6.96 -21.61 -0.46
CA TYR A 548 -6.03 -20.98 -1.37
C TYR A 548 -6.04 -21.65 -2.73
N LYS A 549 -6.14 -20.86 -3.79
CA LYS A 549 -6.05 -21.31 -5.18
C LYS A 549 -4.68 -20.90 -5.74
N TRP A 550 -3.81 -21.88 -5.93
CA TRP A 550 -2.53 -21.71 -6.62
C TRP A 550 -2.65 -22.25 -8.04
N LYS A 551 -2.54 -21.39 -9.06
CA LYS A 551 -2.83 -21.74 -10.46
C LYS A 551 -4.21 -22.42 -10.59
N ASN A 552 -4.25 -23.73 -10.94
CA ASN A 552 -5.48 -24.53 -11.01
C ASN A 552 -5.65 -25.47 -9.81
N ALA A 553 -4.74 -25.47 -8.85
CA ALA A 553 -4.82 -26.28 -7.65
C ALA A 553 -5.56 -25.56 -6.52
N PHE A 554 -6.27 -26.33 -5.70
CA PHE A 554 -6.99 -25.84 -4.51
C PHE A 554 -6.38 -26.44 -3.25
N TYR A 555 -6.02 -25.58 -2.30
CA TYR A 555 -5.50 -25.96 -0.99
C TYR A 555 -6.52 -25.59 0.09
N ASN A 556 -7.03 -26.61 0.80
CA ASN A 556 -7.88 -26.45 1.99
C ASN A 556 -6.96 -26.64 3.21
N ILE A 557 -6.58 -25.55 3.84
CA ILE A 557 -5.62 -25.54 4.96
C ILE A 557 -6.42 -25.36 6.25
N ILE A 558 -6.28 -26.29 7.20
CA ILE A 558 -6.87 -26.20 8.53
C ILE A 558 -5.74 -26.17 9.55
N VAL A 559 -5.71 -25.15 10.38
CA VAL A 559 -4.73 -25.00 11.47
C VAL A 559 -5.43 -25.25 12.79
N LYS A 560 -4.94 -26.21 13.55
CA LYS A 560 -5.45 -26.63 14.86
C LYS A 560 -4.50 -26.22 15.97
N ASN A 561 -5.01 -25.56 17.00
CA ASN A 561 -4.25 -25.08 18.16
C ASN A 561 -4.88 -25.58 19.47
N PRO A 562 -4.88 -26.91 19.74
CA PRO A 562 -5.52 -27.45 20.94
C PRO A 562 -4.86 -26.96 22.23
N ASN A 563 -3.55 -26.72 22.21
CA ASN A 563 -2.74 -26.36 23.36
C ASN A 563 -2.71 -24.85 23.64
N GLY A 564 -3.32 -24.01 22.80
CA GLY A 564 -3.35 -22.56 22.98
C GLY A 564 -1.97 -21.91 22.92
N LYS A 565 -1.20 -22.22 21.87
CA LYS A 565 0.11 -21.61 21.62
C LYS A 565 -0.05 -20.32 20.80
N ASN A 566 0.85 -19.37 21.00
CA ASN A 566 0.95 -18.22 20.09
C ASN A 566 1.64 -18.61 18.78
N THR A 567 2.70 -19.41 18.86
CA THR A 567 3.55 -19.79 17.73
C THR A 567 4.00 -21.25 17.84
N GLY A 568 4.61 -21.75 16.76
CA GLY A 568 5.21 -23.06 16.69
C GLY A 568 4.27 -24.12 16.13
N VAL A 569 4.69 -24.70 15.02
CA VAL A 569 3.99 -25.81 14.34
C VAL A 569 4.66 -27.12 14.72
N GLU A 570 3.89 -28.06 15.23
CA GLU A 570 4.39 -29.40 15.58
C GLU A 570 4.42 -30.30 14.33
N LYS A 571 3.33 -30.29 13.57
CA LYS A 571 3.10 -31.25 12.49
C LYS A 571 2.34 -30.61 11.33
N VAL A 572 2.71 -31.00 10.11
CA VAL A 572 1.96 -30.70 8.88
C VAL A 572 1.69 -31.99 8.11
N THR A 573 0.46 -32.16 7.65
CA THR A 573 0.08 -33.25 6.76
C THR A 573 -0.55 -32.71 5.47
N VAL A 574 -0.29 -33.38 4.35
CA VAL A 574 -0.95 -33.12 3.06
C VAL A 574 -1.64 -34.40 2.61
N ASN A 575 -2.96 -34.35 2.45
CA ASN A 575 -3.81 -35.51 2.12
C ASN A 575 -3.56 -36.70 3.06
N GLY A 576 -3.36 -36.43 4.36
CA GLY A 576 -3.10 -37.42 5.39
C GLY A 576 -1.66 -37.94 5.47
N VAL A 577 -0.78 -37.51 4.60
CA VAL A 577 0.65 -37.86 4.63
C VAL A 577 1.43 -36.74 5.36
N GLU A 578 2.16 -37.16 6.39
CA GLU A 578 2.97 -36.27 7.21
C GLU A 578 4.20 -35.77 6.42
N LEU A 579 4.46 -34.46 6.49
CA LEU A 579 5.66 -33.86 5.92
C LEU A 579 6.86 -34.01 6.87
N GLY A 580 8.06 -33.94 6.29
CA GLY A 580 9.31 -34.00 7.05
C GLY A 580 9.55 -32.79 7.97
N GLU A 581 10.74 -32.69 8.52
CA GLU A 581 11.14 -31.64 9.49
C GLU A 581 10.96 -30.21 8.98
N THR A 582 11.16 -29.96 7.68
CA THR A 582 10.99 -28.64 7.07
C THR A 582 9.55 -28.17 7.05
N LYS A 583 8.56 -29.09 7.10
CA LYS A 583 7.12 -28.80 7.04
C LYS A 583 6.71 -27.98 5.81
N GLU A 584 7.49 -28.05 4.76
CA GLU A 584 7.34 -27.32 3.52
C GLU A 584 6.32 -28.00 2.60
N ILE A 585 5.37 -27.23 2.08
CA ILE A 585 4.34 -27.69 1.18
C ILE A 585 4.72 -27.26 -0.23
N LYS A 586 5.19 -28.19 -1.07
CA LYS A 586 5.40 -27.90 -2.47
C LYS A 586 4.06 -27.67 -3.17
N LEU A 587 3.86 -26.49 -3.74
CA LEU A 587 2.63 -26.15 -4.44
C LEU A 587 2.62 -26.78 -5.83
N GLU A 588 1.60 -27.57 -6.10
CA GLU A 588 1.34 -28.22 -7.39
C GLU A 588 0.44 -27.35 -8.27
N ASP A 589 0.54 -27.50 -9.58
CA ASP A 589 -0.21 -26.65 -10.53
C ASP A 589 -1.69 -27.04 -10.69
N ASN A 590 -2.05 -28.27 -10.35
CA ASN A 590 -3.40 -28.83 -10.50
C ASN A 590 -3.73 -29.78 -9.34
N GLY A 591 -5.01 -29.90 -9.02
CA GLY A 591 -5.50 -30.85 -8.00
C GLY A 591 -6.17 -30.19 -6.82
N THR A 592 -6.57 -31.00 -5.84
CA THR A 592 -7.14 -30.54 -4.57
C THR A 592 -6.37 -31.18 -3.42
N PHE A 593 -5.88 -30.36 -2.51
CA PHE A 593 -5.03 -30.76 -1.41
C PHE A 593 -5.66 -30.33 -0.09
N ASN A 594 -5.78 -31.27 0.83
CA ASN A 594 -6.20 -31.00 2.21
C ASN A 594 -4.96 -30.96 3.08
N VAL A 595 -4.68 -29.81 3.65
CA VAL A 595 -3.53 -29.56 4.53
C VAL A 595 -4.03 -29.41 5.95
N GLU A 596 -3.47 -30.19 6.86
CA GLU A 596 -3.72 -30.04 8.28
C GLU A 596 -2.41 -29.65 8.99
N VAL A 597 -2.48 -28.58 9.76
CA VAL A 597 -1.36 -28.02 10.55
C VAL A 597 -1.72 -28.13 12.01
N LEU A 598 -0.87 -28.75 12.81
CA LEU A 598 -1.01 -28.83 14.26
C LEU A 598 0.05 -27.93 14.92
N MET A 599 -0.42 -27.03 15.81
CA MET A 599 0.40 -26.17 16.65
C MET A 599 0.67 -26.78 18.02
#